data_ff8e2d62e4e1de76b89d47e0f60cd34a
#
_entry.id   ff8e2d62e4e1de76b89d47e0f60cd34a
#
_cell.length_a   1.000
_cell.length_b   1.000
_cell.length_c   1.000
_cell.angle_alpha   90.00
_cell.angle_beta   90.00
_cell.angle_gamma   90.00
#
_symmetry.space_group_name_H-M   'P 1'
#
loop_
_entity.id
_entity.type
_entity.pdbx_description
1 polymer ?
#
loop_
_entity_poly.entity_id
_entity_poly.type
_entity_poly.pdbx_seq_one_letter_code
_entity_poly.pdbx_strand_id
1 'polypeptide(L)'
;MNLNSHIAAFFDFDETLLEVESGKLGIQWLWDRRLVPFGYILKILVANFFYQRRLLSDERMVKIMLTFYKKKRLTDFQKGAENFYKAYLKPRLAPGILARVHFHKNEGHLLVLISGSVRYLLEPVVRDLEFDHLLCTDLEV
;
A
#
# COMPACT_ATOMS: atom_id res chain seq x y z
N MET A 1 34.72 0.44 -11.51
CA MET A 1 33.68 1.10 -10.67
C MET A 1 32.42 1.27 -11.51
N ASN A 2 31.36 0.55 -11.19
CA ASN A 2 30.09 0.71 -11.90
C ASN A 2 29.47 2.04 -11.49
N LEU A 3 29.49 3.04 -12.38
CA LEU A 3 28.89 4.37 -12.15
C LEU A 3 27.37 4.28 -11.88
N ASN A 4 26.73 3.18 -12.25
CA ASN A 4 25.29 2.96 -12.09
C ASN A 4 24.87 2.64 -10.65
N SER A 5 25.80 2.26 -9.77
CA SER A 5 25.50 1.97 -8.35
C SER A 5 25.18 3.21 -7.49
N HIS A 6 25.21 4.40 -8.08
CA HIS A 6 24.93 5.67 -7.41
C HIS A 6 23.58 6.30 -7.82
N ILE A 7 22.81 5.64 -8.68
CA ILE A 7 21.49 6.13 -9.11
C ILE A 7 20.41 5.35 -8.37
N ALA A 8 19.50 6.06 -7.72
CA ALA A 8 18.31 5.48 -7.11
C ALA A 8 17.06 5.94 -7.86
N ALA A 9 16.20 5.01 -8.22
CA ALA A 9 14.89 5.27 -8.82
C ALA A 9 13.81 5.07 -7.76
N PHE A 10 13.05 6.13 -7.51
CA PHE A 10 11.98 6.15 -6.53
C PHE A 10 10.63 6.01 -7.24
N PHE A 11 9.82 5.11 -6.76
CA PHE A 11 8.47 4.84 -7.27
C PHE A 11 7.45 5.04 -6.16
N ASP A 12 6.46 5.88 -6.42
CA ASP A 12 5.26 5.96 -5.61
C ASP A 12 4.34 4.80 -5.92
N PHE A 13 3.56 4.36 -4.93
CA PHE A 13 2.72 3.18 -5.06
C PHE A 13 1.29 3.49 -5.51
N ASP A 14 0.53 4.19 -4.67
CA ASP A 14 -0.88 4.45 -4.92
C ASP A 14 -1.09 5.45 -6.07
N GLU A 15 -1.98 5.14 -7.01
CA GLU A 15 -2.26 5.95 -8.21
C GLU A 15 -1.03 6.22 -9.10
N THR A 16 0.05 5.45 -8.90
CA THR A 16 1.28 5.52 -9.72
C THR A 16 1.67 4.12 -10.19
N LEU A 17 2.34 3.32 -9.35
CA LEU A 17 2.64 1.91 -9.65
C LEU A 17 1.37 1.05 -9.63
N LEU A 18 0.45 1.35 -8.74
CA LEU A 18 -0.91 0.81 -8.69
C LEU A 18 -1.87 1.85 -9.31
N GLU A 19 -2.72 1.43 -10.25
CA GLU A 19 -3.65 2.33 -10.97
C GLU A 19 -4.75 2.93 -10.09
N VAL A 20 -4.91 2.44 -8.86
CA VAL A 20 -5.93 2.84 -7.90
C VAL A 20 -5.35 2.97 -6.49
N GLU A 21 -6.12 3.52 -5.57
CA GLU A 21 -5.71 3.56 -4.15
C GLU A 21 -5.79 2.16 -3.50
N SER A 22 -4.70 1.69 -2.94
CA SER A 22 -4.61 0.41 -2.23
C SER A 22 -5.55 0.31 -1.04
N GLY A 23 -5.82 1.42 -0.36
CA GLY A 23 -6.75 1.49 0.76
C GLY A 23 -8.18 1.13 0.38
N LYS A 24 -8.66 1.55 -0.79
CA LYS A 24 -9.99 1.19 -1.30
C LYS A 24 -10.09 -0.31 -1.56
N LEU A 25 -9.07 -0.88 -2.19
CA LEU A 25 -8.99 -2.32 -2.45
C LEU A 25 -8.90 -3.12 -1.15
N GLY A 26 -8.15 -2.61 -0.17
CA GLY A 26 -8.03 -3.22 1.15
C GLY A 26 -9.38 -3.31 1.88
N ILE A 27 -10.17 -2.25 1.87
CA ILE A 27 -11.51 -2.24 2.45
C ILE A 27 -12.43 -3.23 1.71
N GLN A 28 -12.39 -3.26 0.39
CA GLN A 28 -13.15 -4.21 -0.42
C GLN A 28 -12.78 -5.66 -0.07
N TRP A 29 -11.49 -5.97 -0.02
CA TRP A 29 -11.01 -7.31 0.33
C TRP A 29 -11.44 -7.75 1.73
N LEU A 30 -11.36 -6.85 2.72
CA LEU A 30 -11.80 -7.11 4.09
C LEU A 30 -13.31 -7.32 4.17
N TRP A 31 -14.07 -6.56 3.38
CA TRP A 31 -15.53 -6.69 3.28
C TRP A 31 -15.92 -8.04 2.67
N ASP A 32 -15.35 -8.41 1.54
CA ASP A 32 -15.64 -9.66 0.82
C ASP A 32 -15.36 -10.88 1.69
N ARG A 33 -14.38 -10.77 2.60
CA ARG A 33 -14.04 -11.82 3.57
C ARG A 33 -14.78 -11.71 4.90
N ARG A 34 -15.68 -10.77 5.06
CA ARG A 34 -16.43 -10.51 6.30
C ARG A 34 -15.53 -10.29 7.53
N LEU A 35 -14.36 -9.72 7.33
CA LEU A 35 -13.37 -9.45 8.38
C LEU A 35 -13.59 -8.09 9.06
N VAL A 36 -14.43 -7.23 8.51
CA VAL A 36 -14.79 -5.92 9.07
C VAL A 36 -16.27 -5.86 9.39
N PRO A 37 -16.63 -5.33 10.56
CA PRO A 37 -18.03 -5.08 10.90
C PRO A 37 -18.59 -3.92 10.06
N PHE A 38 -19.89 -4.00 9.74
CA PHE A 38 -20.58 -2.95 8.97
C PHE A 38 -20.41 -1.55 9.60
N GLY A 39 -20.45 -1.46 10.93
CA GLY A 39 -20.25 -0.20 11.64
C GLY A 39 -18.90 0.47 11.39
N TYR A 40 -17.83 -0.32 11.14
CA TYR A 40 -16.54 0.23 10.78
C TYR A 40 -16.56 0.81 9.36
N ILE A 41 -17.17 0.10 8.41
CA ILE A 41 -17.33 0.58 7.03
C ILE A 41 -18.11 1.91 7.03
N LEU A 42 -19.23 1.95 7.74
CA LEU A 42 -20.02 3.18 7.85
C LEU A 42 -19.21 4.32 8.45
N LYS A 43 -18.42 4.06 9.50
CA LYS A 43 -17.52 5.04 10.11
C LYS A 43 -16.51 5.59 9.11
N ILE A 44 -15.89 4.73 8.30
CA ILE A 44 -14.93 5.15 7.27
C ILE A 44 -15.62 5.99 6.18
N LEU A 45 -16.80 5.59 5.72
CA LEU A 45 -17.55 6.34 4.72
C LEU A 45 -17.92 7.75 5.22
N VAL A 46 -18.40 7.86 6.47
CA VAL A 46 -18.73 9.15 7.08
C VAL A 46 -17.47 10.00 7.26
N ALA A 47 -16.36 9.40 7.75
CA ALA A 47 -15.10 10.11 7.89
C ALA A 47 -14.57 10.61 6.54
N ASN A 48 -14.64 9.77 5.49
CA ASN A 48 -14.24 10.16 4.14
C ASN A 48 -15.08 11.30 3.59
N PHE A 49 -16.39 11.31 3.82
CA PHE A 49 -17.27 12.41 3.44
C PHE A 49 -16.83 13.75 4.06
N PHE A 50 -16.52 13.78 5.37
CA PHE A 50 -16.01 14.96 6.04
C PHE A 50 -14.60 15.32 5.58
N TYR A 51 -13.75 14.34 5.32
CA TYR A 51 -12.41 14.54 4.82
C TYR A 51 -12.41 15.20 3.42
N GLN A 52 -13.21 14.71 2.49
CA GLN A 52 -13.35 15.32 1.16
C GLN A 52 -13.87 16.77 1.20
N ARG A 53 -14.63 17.11 2.23
CA ARG A 53 -15.08 18.49 2.47
C ARG A 53 -14.09 19.34 3.27
N ARG A 54 -12.88 18.84 3.51
CA ARG A 54 -11.84 19.50 4.31
C ARG A 54 -12.25 19.84 5.74
N LEU A 55 -13.26 19.15 6.26
CA LEU A 55 -13.72 19.28 7.66
C LEU A 55 -13.01 18.33 8.62
N LEU A 56 -12.25 17.38 8.10
CA LEU A 56 -11.43 16.43 8.83
C LEU A 56 -9.98 16.54 8.37
N SER A 57 -9.04 16.66 9.33
CA SER A 57 -7.61 16.70 9.01
C SER A 57 -7.06 15.33 8.63
N ASP A 58 -5.94 15.30 7.89
CA ASP A 58 -5.24 14.07 7.50
C ASP A 58 -4.92 13.21 8.72
N GLU A 59 -4.40 13.82 9.78
CA GLU A 59 -4.06 13.13 11.02
C GLU A 59 -5.27 12.42 11.66
N ARG A 60 -6.43 13.07 11.68
CA ARG A 60 -7.66 12.48 12.21
C ARG A 60 -8.17 11.35 11.32
N MET A 61 -8.08 11.50 9.99
CA MET A 61 -8.46 10.46 9.04
C MET A 61 -7.61 9.21 9.23
N VAL A 62 -6.28 9.37 9.32
CA VAL A 62 -5.34 8.27 9.59
C VAL A 62 -5.66 7.60 10.92
N LYS A 63 -5.89 8.37 12.00
CA LYS A 63 -6.28 7.80 13.30
C LYS A 63 -7.55 6.96 13.23
N ILE A 64 -8.55 7.41 12.47
CA ILE A 64 -9.80 6.65 12.26
C ILE A 64 -9.52 5.35 11.51
N MET A 65 -8.74 5.39 10.45
CA MET A 65 -8.35 4.20 9.68
C MET A 65 -7.57 3.19 10.54
N LEU A 66 -6.64 3.67 11.36
CA LEU A 66 -5.83 2.83 12.23
C LEU A 66 -6.63 2.20 13.39
N THR A 67 -7.84 2.67 13.69
CA THR A 67 -8.67 2.02 14.72
C THR A 67 -8.99 0.56 14.39
N PHE A 68 -8.92 0.17 13.12
CA PHE A 68 -9.10 -1.20 12.67
C PHE A 68 -8.05 -2.16 13.25
N TYR A 69 -6.81 -1.70 13.38
CA TYR A 69 -5.68 -2.51 13.88
C TYR A 69 -5.65 -2.65 15.40
N LYS A 70 -6.44 -1.83 16.09
CA LYS A 70 -6.45 -1.81 17.56
C LYS A 70 -6.84 -3.18 18.13
N LYS A 71 -6.01 -3.72 19.04
CA LYS A 71 -6.21 -5.03 19.70
C LYS A 71 -6.18 -6.24 18.74
N LYS A 72 -5.61 -6.11 17.55
CA LYS A 72 -5.42 -7.22 16.60
C LYS A 72 -3.94 -7.51 16.45
N ARG A 73 -3.59 -8.76 16.16
CA ARG A 73 -2.20 -9.14 15.94
C ARG A 73 -1.80 -8.87 14.49
N LEU A 74 -0.65 -8.24 14.30
CA LEU A 74 -0.10 -7.96 12.97
C LEU A 74 0.05 -9.22 12.12
N THR A 75 0.42 -10.35 12.76
CA THR A 75 0.58 -11.66 12.10
C THR A 75 -0.68 -12.14 11.39
N ASP A 76 -1.87 -11.78 11.87
CA ASP A 76 -3.14 -12.19 11.25
C ASP A 76 -3.37 -11.43 9.93
N PHE A 77 -2.88 -10.20 9.84
CA PHE A 77 -2.90 -9.42 8.60
C PHE A 77 -1.83 -9.86 7.61
N GLN A 78 -0.62 -10.15 8.08
CA GLN A 78 0.49 -10.60 7.24
C GLN A 78 0.16 -11.88 6.47
N LYS A 79 -0.55 -12.83 7.11
CA LYS A 79 -0.98 -14.08 6.45
C LYS A 79 -1.90 -13.85 5.24
N GLY A 80 -2.69 -12.79 5.26
CA GLY A 80 -3.60 -12.46 4.17
C GLY A 80 -2.97 -11.60 3.07
N ALA A 81 -1.84 -10.93 3.35
CA ALA A 81 -1.23 -9.94 2.48
C ALA A 81 -0.82 -10.50 1.11
N GLU A 82 -0.26 -11.70 1.07
CA GLU A 82 0.12 -12.37 -0.18
C GLU A 82 -1.08 -12.65 -1.09
N ASN A 83 -2.18 -13.14 -0.52
CA ASN A 83 -3.41 -13.39 -1.27
C ASN A 83 -4.06 -12.09 -1.73
N PHE A 84 -4.03 -11.06 -0.89
CA PHE A 84 -4.51 -9.73 -1.25
C PHE A 84 -3.71 -9.14 -2.41
N TYR A 85 -2.39 -9.22 -2.35
CA TYR A 85 -1.51 -8.78 -3.43
C TYR A 85 -1.86 -9.48 -4.75
N LYS A 86 -1.87 -10.82 -4.77
CA LYS A 86 -2.12 -11.60 -5.98
C LYS A 86 -3.50 -11.37 -6.59
N ALA A 87 -4.53 -11.26 -5.75
CA ALA A 87 -5.90 -11.17 -6.22
C ALA A 87 -6.36 -9.74 -6.54
N TYR A 88 -5.86 -8.74 -5.80
CA TYR A 88 -6.37 -7.37 -5.87
C TYR A 88 -5.37 -6.35 -6.38
N LEU A 89 -4.10 -6.42 -5.97
CA LEU A 89 -3.10 -5.42 -6.33
C LEU A 89 -2.41 -5.76 -7.66
N LYS A 90 -1.88 -6.97 -7.79
CA LYS A 90 -1.08 -7.37 -8.96
C LYS A 90 -1.80 -7.16 -10.31
N PRO A 91 -3.10 -7.48 -10.47
CA PRO A 91 -3.82 -7.24 -11.72
C PRO A 91 -4.02 -5.76 -12.07
N ARG A 92 -3.75 -4.86 -11.11
CA ARG A 92 -3.94 -3.41 -11.26
C ARG A 92 -2.64 -2.62 -11.23
N LEU A 93 -1.52 -3.31 -11.37
CA LEU A 93 -0.23 -2.65 -11.56
C LEU A 93 -0.17 -2.01 -12.95
N ALA A 94 0.26 -0.74 -13.00
CA ALA A 94 0.34 0.05 -14.22
C ALA A 94 1.43 -0.48 -15.16
N PRO A 95 1.09 -0.99 -16.36
CA PRO A 95 2.08 -1.59 -17.25
C PRO A 95 3.21 -0.65 -17.66
N GLY A 96 2.90 0.64 -17.85
CA GLY A 96 3.90 1.67 -18.20
C GLY A 96 4.90 1.91 -17.08
N ILE A 97 4.46 1.88 -15.82
CA ILE A 97 5.35 2.04 -14.66
C ILE A 97 6.15 0.76 -14.42
N LEU A 98 5.54 -0.42 -14.60
CA LEU A 98 6.27 -1.69 -14.56
C LEU A 98 7.42 -1.73 -15.57
N ALA A 99 7.20 -1.22 -16.78
CA ALA A 99 8.27 -1.11 -17.78
C ALA A 99 9.41 -0.22 -17.29
N ARG A 100 9.11 0.87 -16.56
CA ARG A 100 10.14 1.74 -15.95
C ARG A 100 10.88 1.05 -14.80
N VAL A 101 10.18 0.29 -13.95
CA VAL A 101 10.81 -0.52 -12.91
C VAL A 101 11.82 -1.49 -13.53
N HIS A 102 11.40 -2.24 -14.56
CA HIS A 102 12.29 -3.16 -15.27
C HIS A 102 13.47 -2.47 -15.95
N PHE A 103 13.24 -1.30 -16.56
CA PHE A 103 14.33 -0.51 -17.15
C PHE A 103 15.38 -0.16 -16.10
N HIS A 104 15.00 0.45 -14.99
CA HIS A 104 15.93 0.86 -13.93
C HIS A 104 16.65 -0.33 -13.30
N LYS A 105 15.94 -1.46 -13.15
CA LYS A 105 16.54 -2.71 -12.67
C LYS A 105 17.63 -3.21 -13.62
N ASN A 106 17.37 -3.24 -14.93
CA ASN A 106 18.34 -3.69 -15.94
C ASN A 106 19.56 -2.79 -16.02
N GLU A 107 19.39 -1.49 -15.75
CA GLU A 107 20.49 -0.52 -15.66
C GLU A 107 21.29 -0.63 -14.35
N GLY A 108 20.89 -1.49 -13.42
CA GLY A 108 21.57 -1.65 -12.13
C GLY A 108 21.35 -0.49 -11.17
N HIS A 109 20.27 0.26 -11.34
CA HIS A 109 19.87 1.33 -10.43
C HIS A 109 19.22 0.74 -9.17
N LEU A 110 19.39 1.43 -8.04
CA LEU A 110 18.73 1.10 -6.79
C LEU A 110 17.23 1.39 -6.92
N LEU A 111 16.39 0.42 -6.62
CA LEU A 111 14.92 0.57 -6.69
C LEU A 111 14.34 0.84 -5.30
N VAL A 112 13.63 1.95 -5.14
CA VAL A 112 13.00 2.35 -3.89
C VAL A 112 11.50 2.53 -4.09
N LEU A 113 10.70 1.78 -3.34
CA LEU A 113 9.24 1.96 -3.29
C LEU A 113 8.89 2.90 -2.13
N ILE A 114 8.09 3.92 -2.41
CA ILE A 114 7.60 4.87 -1.40
C ILE A 114 6.09 4.80 -1.35
N SER A 115 5.50 4.74 -0.15
CA SER A 115 4.04 4.78 0.01
C SER A 115 3.64 5.19 1.43
N GLY A 116 2.49 5.85 1.55
CA GLY A 116 1.81 6.03 2.82
C GLY A 116 1.10 4.78 3.36
N SER A 117 1.02 3.70 2.56
CA SER A 117 0.42 2.44 2.97
C SER A 117 1.28 1.68 3.99
N VAL A 118 0.65 0.75 4.71
CA VAL A 118 1.33 -0.03 5.75
C VAL A 118 2.24 -1.11 5.18
N ARG A 119 3.36 -1.34 5.86
CA ARG A 119 4.44 -2.26 5.42
C ARG A 119 3.95 -3.63 5.01
N TYR A 120 3.13 -4.30 5.81
CA TYR A 120 2.71 -5.68 5.53
C TYR A 120 1.94 -5.84 4.21
N LEU A 121 1.27 -4.78 3.72
CA LEU A 121 0.60 -4.78 2.41
C LEU A 121 1.57 -4.64 1.24
N LEU A 122 2.69 -3.96 1.46
CA LEU A 122 3.67 -3.63 0.42
C LEU A 122 4.80 -4.67 0.29
N GLU A 123 5.06 -5.45 1.33
CA GLU A 123 6.10 -6.49 1.31
C GLU A 123 5.96 -7.50 0.16
N PRO A 124 4.74 -8.00 -0.19
CA PRO A 124 4.58 -8.87 -1.36
C PRO A 124 4.92 -8.16 -2.68
N VAL A 125 4.62 -6.86 -2.80
CA VAL A 125 4.96 -6.04 -3.97
C VAL A 125 6.48 -5.92 -4.11
N VAL A 126 7.15 -5.58 -2.99
CA VAL A 126 8.62 -5.43 -2.93
C VAL A 126 9.32 -6.72 -3.36
N ARG A 127 8.84 -7.87 -2.87
CA ARG A 127 9.42 -9.17 -3.24
C ARG A 127 9.17 -9.53 -4.71
N ASP A 128 7.96 -9.36 -5.20
CA ASP A 128 7.59 -9.73 -6.58
C ASP A 128 8.30 -8.86 -7.63
N LEU A 129 8.44 -7.56 -7.35
CA LEU A 129 9.08 -6.60 -8.26
C LEU A 129 10.56 -6.35 -7.94
N GLU A 130 11.09 -7.01 -6.90
CA GLU A 130 12.48 -6.96 -6.47
C GLU A 130 12.98 -5.53 -6.19
N PHE A 131 12.20 -4.74 -5.43
CA PHE A 131 12.66 -3.47 -4.91
C PHE A 131 13.73 -3.67 -3.83
N ASP A 132 14.76 -2.83 -3.82
CA ASP A 132 15.84 -2.88 -2.86
C ASP A 132 15.45 -2.29 -1.50
N HIS A 133 14.62 -1.24 -1.52
CA HIS A 133 14.17 -0.54 -0.33
C HIS A 133 12.68 -0.22 -0.35
N LEU A 134 12.08 -0.17 0.83
CA LEU A 134 10.70 0.22 1.07
C LEU A 134 10.65 1.33 2.13
N LEU A 135 10.11 2.48 1.75
CA LEU A 135 9.80 3.60 2.63
C LEU A 135 8.28 3.69 2.77
N CYS A 136 7.75 3.34 3.94
CA CYS A 136 6.30 3.24 4.14
C CYS A 136 5.92 3.50 5.60
N THR A 137 4.62 3.42 5.90
CA THR A 137 4.11 3.50 7.25
C THR A 137 4.35 2.17 7.99
N ASP A 138 4.99 2.24 9.14
CA ASP A 138 5.14 1.13 10.07
C ASP A 138 4.10 1.22 11.18
N LEU A 139 3.56 0.06 11.57
CA LEU A 139 2.69 -0.06 12.74
C LEU A 139 3.56 -0.38 13.96
N GLU A 140 3.51 0.49 14.97
CA GLU A 140 4.09 0.17 16.28
C GLU A 140 3.26 -0.91 16.97
N VAL A 141 3.94 -1.96 17.46
CA VAL A 141 3.34 -3.16 18.08
C VAL A 141 3.59 -3.13 19.58
#